data_3852cd075fac8654644f797a67b85586
#
_entry.id   3852cd075fac8654644f797a67b85586
#
_cell.length_a   1.000
_cell.length_b   1.000
_cell.length_c   1.000
_cell.angle_alpha   90.00
_cell.angle_beta   90.00
_cell.angle_gamma   90.00
#
_symmetry.space_group_name_H-M   'P 1'
#
loop_
_entity.id
_entity.type
_entity.pdbx_description
1 polymer ?
#
loop_
_entity_poly.entity_id
_entity_poly.type
_entity_poly.pdbx_seq_one_letter_code
_entity_poly.pdbx_strand_id
1 'polypeptide(L)'
;PVLFGAVAAFSLLNAAAVLFGSALGTWLPQTWVLAAMAVLFAIFGIQSLLHAEDEQDQVEDEVKGHGLFVATFLMILLAEMGDKTQIAVAGLAGVYPATAVWIGATVALFLTSAAGVLAGKTVLRRLPVIWLHRFAGVVFLVLAAFAVWRLIQG
;
A
#
# COMPACT_ATOMS: atom_id res chain seq x y z
N PRO A 1 12.06 12.11 -13.88
CA PRO A 1 12.94 11.14 -13.20
C PRO A 1 12.35 10.62 -11.88
N VAL A 2 11.79 11.49 -11.02
CA VAL A 2 11.22 11.10 -9.73
C VAL A 2 10.09 10.06 -9.87
N LEU A 3 9.10 10.33 -10.74
CA LEU A 3 7.99 9.40 -10.98
C LEU A 3 8.47 8.05 -11.52
N PHE A 4 9.47 8.03 -12.39
CA PHE A 4 10.03 6.76 -12.89
C PHE A 4 10.75 5.97 -11.80
N GLY A 5 11.50 6.66 -10.91
CA GLY A 5 12.12 6.03 -9.75
C GLY A 5 11.08 5.44 -8.79
N ALA A 6 10.02 6.20 -8.52
CA ALA A 6 8.91 5.74 -7.68
C ALA A 6 8.19 4.52 -8.28
N VAL A 7 7.84 4.57 -9.57
CA VAL A 7 7.19 3.43 -10.26
C VAL A 7 8.06 2.20 -10.25
N ALA A 8 9.38 2.34 -10.48
CA ALA A 8 10.30 1.21 -10.44
C ALA A 8 10.39 0.60 -9.03
N ALA A 9 10.48 1.43 -7.99
CA ALA A 9 10.48 0.97 -6.60
C ALA A 9 9.18 0.24 -6.24
N PHE A 10 8.03 0.84 -6.51
CA PHE A 10 6.72 0.23 -6.24
C PHE A 10 6.51 -1.07 -7.00
N SER A 11 6.91 -1.12 -8.28
CA SER A 11 6.81 -2.33 -9.09
C SER A 11 7.64 -3.48 -8.50
N LEU A 12 8.87 -3.18 -8.07
CA LEU A 12 9.77 -4.16 -7.44
C LEU A 12 9.22 -4.63 -6.09
N LEU A 13 8.80 -3.71 -5.24
CA LEU A 13 8.23 -4.03 -3.93
C LEU A 13 6.94 -4.85 -4.04
N ASN A 14 6.06 -4.47 -4.96
CA ASN A 14 4.84 -5.23 -5.24
C ASN A 14 5.15 -6.62 -5.81
N ALA A 15 6.16 -6.76 -6.67
CA ALA A 15 6.60 -8.05 -7.17
C ALA A 15 7.08 -8.96 -6.02
N ALA A 16 7.90 -8.44 -5.13
CA ALA A 16 8.35 -9.18 -3.95
C ALA A 16 7.18 -9.58 -3.03
N ALA A 17 6.26 -8.65 -2.75
CA ALA A 17 5.08 -8.91 -1.92
C ALA A 17 4.15 -9.96 -2.56
N VAL A 18 3.93 -9.88 -3.87
CA VAL A 18 3.11 -10.82 -4.62
C VAL A 18 3.74 -12.20 -4.66
N LEU A 19 5.05 -12.30 -4.90
CA LEU A 19 5.76 -13.59 -4.88
C LEU A 19 5.66 -14.25 -3.51
N PHE A 20 5.88 -13.49 -2.45
CA PHE A 20 5.76 -13.98 -1.08
C PHE A 20 4.31 -14.40 -0.77
N GLY A 21 3.33 -13.57 -1.09
CA GLY A 21 1.92 -13.84 -0.84
C GLY A 21 1.39 -15.03 -1.63
N SER A 22 1.74 -15.14 -2.91
CA SER A 22 1.35 -16.29 -3.74
C SER A 22 2.00 -17.59 -3.25
N ALA A 23 3.26 -17.56 -2.81
CA ALA A 23 3.92 -18.70 -2.20
C ALA A 23 3.21 -19.13 -0.91
N LEU A 24 2.86 -18.19 -0.03
CA LEU A 24 2.05 -18.48 1.17
C LEU A 24 0.70 -19.10 0.82
N GLY A 25 0.03 -18.57 -0.21
CA GLY A 25 -1.26 -19.09 -0.68
C GLY A 25 -1.20 -20.53 -1.22
N THR A 26 -0.04 -20.99 -1.69
CA THR A 26 0.15 -22.41 -2.10
C THR A 26 0.41 -23.33 -0.92
N TRP A 27 0.95 -22.83 0.18
CA TRP A 27 1.33 -23.61 1.36
C TRP A 27 0.25 -23.65 2.43
N LEU A 28 -0.55 -22.59 2.52
CA LEU A 28 -1.59 -22.43 3.52
C LEU A 28 -2.98 -22.65 2.91
N PRO A 29 -3.92 -23.29 3.64
CA PRO A 29 -5.32 -23.31 3.25
C PRO A 29 -5.87 -21.88 3.09
N GLN A 30 -6.66 -21.64 2.06
CA GLN A 30 -7.24 -20.33 1.75
C GLN A 30 -7.97 -19.70 2.94
N THR A 31 -8.59 -20.53 3.77
CA THR A 31 -9.27 -20.10 5.00
C THR A 31 -8.35 -19.35 5.97
N TRP A 32 -7.11 -19.86 6.15
CA TRP A 32 -6.14 -19.21 7.04
C TRP A 32 -5.62 -17.89 6.46
N VAL A 33 -5.42 -17.84 5.15
CA VAL A 33 -4.99 -16.60 4.46
C VAL A 33 -6.09 -15.53 4.57
N LEU A 34 -7.36 -15.89 4.33
CA LEU A 34 -8.48 -14.98 4.46
C LEU A 34 -8.69 -14.50 5.90
N ALA A 35 -8.55 -15.40 6.90
CA ALA A 35 -8.62 -15.03 8.29
C ALA A 35 -7.52 -14.04 8.69
N ALA A 36 -6.29 -14.30 8.28
CA ALA A 36 -5.15 -13.41 8.51
C ALA A 36 -5.36 -12.04 7.85
N MET A 37 -5.85 -12.01 6.61
CA MET A 37 -6.20 -10.77 5.90
C MET A 37 -7.28 -9.98 6.63
N ALA A 38 -8.35 -10.64 7.07
CA ALA A 38 -9.43 -10.00 7.80
C ALA A 38 -8.92 -9.32 9.08
N VAL A 39 -8.08 -10.00 9.84
CA VAL A 39 -7.48 -9.48 11.07
C VAL A 39 -6.53 -8.30 10.75
N LEU A 40 -5.65 -8.45 9.77
CA LEU A 40 -4.70 -7.40 9.40
C LEU A 40 -5.41 -6.14 8.89
N PHE A 41 -6.40 -6.30 8.02
CA PHE A 41 -7.15 -5.16 7.50
C PHE A 41 -8.00 -4.49 8.59
N ALA A 42 -8.55 -5.25 9.52
CA ALA A 42 -9.23 -4.69 10.69
C ALA A 42 -8.28 -3.86 11.55
N ILE A 43 -7.09 -4.40 11.86
CA ILE A 43 -6.06 -3.68 12.63
C ILE A 43 -5.65 -2.40 11.90
N PHE A 44 -5.32 -2.47 10.60
CA PHE A 44 -4.90 -1.30 9.82
C PHE A 44 -6.02 -0.26 9.69
N GLY A 45 -7.27 -0.72 9.53
CA GLY A 45 -8.42 0.16 9.49
C GLY A 45 -8.61 0.92 10.81
N ILE A 46 -8.56 0.21 11.92
CA ILE A 46 -8.68 0.82 13.26
C ILE A 46 -7.50 1.77 13.53
N GLN A 47 -6.27 1.34 13.25
CA GLN A 47 -5.09 2.20 13.42
C GLN A 47 -5.17 3.46 12.58
N SER A 48 -5.59 3.34 11.31
CA SER A 48 -5.72 4.50 10.41
C SER A 48 -6.78 5.49 10.88
N LEU A 49 -7.83 5.01 11.54
CA LEU A 49 -8.86 5.87 12.12
C LEU A 49 -8.42 6.55 13.42
N LEU A 50 -7.64 5.83 14.26
CA LEU A 50 -7.21 6.32 15.57
C LEU A 50 -6.00 7.24 15.50
N HIS A 51 -5.04 6.98 14.59
CA HIS A 51 -3.77 7.72 14.46
C HIS A 51 -3.78 8.76 13.35
N ALA A 52 -4.94 9.21 12.93
CA ALA A 52 -5.09 10.25 11.91
C ALA A 52 -4.47 11.62 12.32
N GLU A 53 -4.05 11.77 13.58
CA GLU A 53 -3.57 13.03 14.14
C GLU A 53 -2.03 13.12 14.26
N ASP A 54 -1.29 12.01 14.17
CA ASP A 54 0.13 11.96 14.58
C ASP A 54 1.17 12.05 13.45
N GLU A 55 0.77 12.09 12.19
CA GLU A 55 1.73 12.20 11.08
C GLU A 55 1.84 13.64 10.55
N GLN A 56 2.51 14.49 11.32
CA GLN A 56 3.14 15.72 10.82
C GLN A 56 4.65 15.52 10.77
N ASP A 57 5.23 15.92 9.63
CA ASP A 57 6.65 16.10 9.37
C ASP A 57 7.47 14.88 8.92
N GLN A 58 7.46 14.66 7.60
CA GLN A 58 8.66 14.18 6.95
C GLN A 58 9.24 15.29 6.05
N VAL A 59 10.39 15.78 6.48
CA VAL A 59 11.16 16.82 5.82
C VAL A 59 11.71 16.30 4.49
N GLU A 60 11.36 16.94 3.39
CA GLU A 60 11.95 16.68 2.08
C GLU A 60 13.34 17.34 2.00
N ASP A 61 14.40 16.54 2.03
CA ASP A 61 15.72 16.96 1.63
C ASP A 61 15.82 17.04 0.09
N GLU A 62 16.08 18.23 -0.43
CA GLU A 62 16.25 18.48 -1.87
C GLU A 62 17.50 17.81 -2.42
N VAL A 63 17.37 16.72 -3.15
CA VAL A 63 18.42 16.10 -3.95
C VAL A 63 18.29 16.52 -5.42
N LYS A 64 19.28 17.18 -5.96
CA LYS A 64 19.32 17.68 -7.36
C LYS A 64 20.22 16.79 -8.24
N GLY A 65 19.77 16.46 -9.46
CA GLY A 65 20.60 15.88 -10.51
C GLY A 65 20.31 14.43 -10.91
N HIS A 66 21.24 13.79 -11.59
CA HIS A 66 21.13 12.40 -12.06
C HIS A 66 20.99 11.38 -10.92
N GLY A 67 21.39 11.73 -9.71
CA GLY A 67 21.16 10.98 -8.49
C GLY A 67 19.70 10.94 -8.04
N LEU A 68 18.83 11.81 -8.58
CA LEU A 68 17.45 11.95 -8.14
C LEU A 68 16.62 10.68 -8.38
N PHE A 69 16.82 9.98 -9.51
CA PHE A 69 16.17 8.70 -9.76
C PHE A 69 16.61 7.65 -8.73
N VAL A 70 17.92 7.50 -8.54
CA VAL A 70 18.48 6.49 -7.62
C VAL A 70 18.14 6.84 -6.18
N ALA A 71 18.25 8.09 -5.79
CA ALA A 71 17.89 8.56 -4.47
C ALA A 71 16.40 8.33 -4.18
N THR A 72 15.51 8.71 -5.10
CA THR A 72 14.06 8.48 -4.96
C THR A 72 13.75 6.99 -4.92
N PHE A 73 14.36 6.19 -5.78
CA PHE A 73 14.18 4.74 -5.81
C PHE A 73 14.59 4.10 -4.48
N LEU A 74 15.79 4.40 -3.99
CA LEU A 74 16.29 3.85 -2.73
C LEU A 74 15.49 4.35 -1.52
N MET A 75 15.13 5.61 -1.49
CA MET A 75 14.35 6.22 -0.42
C MET A 75 12.96 5.57 -0.32
N ILE A 76 12.27 5.42 -1.45
CA ILE A 76 10.96 4.74 -1.48
C ILE A 76 11.13 3.26 -1.13
N LEU A 77 12.15 2.59 -1.69
CA LEU A 77 12.41 1.19 -1.40
C LEU A 77 12.59 0.95 0.11
N LEU A 78 13.37 1.79 0.78
CA LEU A 78 13.64 1.67 2.21
C LEU A 78 12.44 2.10 3.07
N ALA A 79 11.76 3.19 2.69
CA ALA A 79 10.62 3.71 3.43
C ALA A 79 9.40 2.79 3.36
N GLU A 80 9.17 2.19 2.19
CA GLU A 80 8.01 1.34 1.93
C GLU A 80 8.27 -0.14 2.23
N MET A 81 9.53 -0.53 2.47
CA MET A 81 9.88 -1.93 2.76
C MET A 81 9.27 -2.36 4.10
N GLY A 82 8.29 -3.27 4.04
CA GLY A 82 7.57 -3.76 5.22
C GLY A 82 6.35 -2.92 5.63
N ASP A 83 5.95 -1.93 4.83
CA ASP A 83 4.75 -1.13 5.10
C ASP A 83 3.45 -1.96 4.96
N LYS A 84 2.39 -1.42 5.55
CA LYS A 84 1.01 -1.95 5.51
C LYS A 84 0.55 -2.33 4.11
N THR A 85 0.94 -1.54 3.11
CA THR A 85 0.60 -1.77 1.70
C THR A 85 1.17 -3.08 1.18
N GLN A 86 2.43 -3.39 1.51
CA GLN A 86 3.07 -4.65 1.09
C GLN A 86 2.42 -5.87 1.75
N ILE A 87 2.07 -5.77 3.02
CA ILE A 87 1.37 -6.84 3.73
C ILE A 87 -0.02 -7.06 3.11
N ALA A 88 -0.72 -5.99 2.76
CA ALA A 88 -2.00 -6.06 2.06
C ALA A 88 -1.88 -6.69 0.68
N VAL A 89 -0.88 -6.30 -0.12
CA VAL A 89 -0.61 -6.87 -1.45
C VAL A 89 -0.25 -8.36 -1.34
N ALA A 90 0.60 -8.73 -0.38
CA ALA A 90 0.96 -10.13 -0.14
C ALA A 90 -0.28 -10.96 0.26
N GLY A 91 -1.12 -10.44 1.14
CA GLY A 91 -2.36 -11.09 1.53
C GLY A 91 -3.31 -11.31 0.34
N LEU A 92 -3.51 -10.27 -0.48
CA LEU A 92 -4.31 -10.38 -1.69
C LEU A 92 -3.76 -11.40 -2.69
N ALA A 93 -2.43 -11.44 -2.88
CA ALA A 93 -1.77 -12.38 -3.78
C ALA A 93 -1.85 -13.84 -3.29
N GLY A 94 -2.08 -14.06 -2.01
CA GLY A 94 -2.36 -15.39 -1.47
C GLY A 94 -3.74 -15.95 -1.83
N VAL A 95 -4.67 -15.09 -2.27
CA VAL A 95 -6.08 -15.45 -2.55
C VAL A 95 -6.45 -15.21 -4.00
N TYR A 96 -5.89 -14.18 -4.63
CA TYR A 96 -6.20 -13.77 -6.00
C TYR A 96 -5.02 -14.02 -6.94
N PRO A 97 -5.25 -14.04 -8.28
CA PRO A 97 -4.18 -14.24 -9.25
C PRO A 97 -3.05 -13.22 -9.08
N ALA A 98 -1.82 -13.71 -8.94
CA ALA A 98 -0.63 -12.91 -8.66
C ALA A 98 -0.43 -11.75 -9.66
N THR A 99 -0.66 -12.00 -10.96
CA THR A 99 -0.53 -10.99 -12.01
C THR A 99 -1.53 -9.84 -11.86
N ALA A 100 -2.79 -10.18 -11.55
CA ALA A 100 -3.84 -9.17 -11.34
C ALA A 100 -3.55 -8.31 -10.11
N VAL A 101 -3.09 -8.92 -9.02
CA VAL A 101 -2.70 -8.21 -7.80
C VAL A 101 -1.51 -7.30 -8.05
N TRP A 102 -0.47 -7.78 -8.74
CA TRP A 102 0.71 -6.99 -9.06
C TRP A 102 0.39 -5.77 -9.92
N ILE A 103 -0.38 -5.96 -11.01
CA ILE A 103 -0.81 -4.87 -11.89
C ILE A 103 -1.67 -3.88 -11.10
N GLY A 104 -2.67 -4.36 -10.39
CA GLY A 104 -3.58 -3.51 -9.62
C GLY A 104 -2.86 -2.68 -8.55
N ALA A 105 -1.98 -3.31 -7.77
CA ALA A 105 -1.20 -2.63 -6.76
C ALA A 105 -0.23 -1.60 -7.36
N THR A 106 0.45 -1.94 -8.45
CA THR A 106 1.40 -1.03 -9.11
C THR A 106 0.67 0.17 -9.72
N VAL A 107 -0.45 -0.04 -10.39
CA VAL A 107 -1.28 1.04 -10.94
C VAL A 107 -1.86 1.93 -9.84
N ALA A 108 -2.35 1.33 -8.75
CA ALA A 108 -2.88 2.08 -7.62
C ALA A 108 -1.81 2.99 -6.99
N LEU A 109 -0.61 2.46 -6.74
CA LEU A 109 0.50 3.25 -6.18
C LEU A 109 1.01 4.31 -7.16
N PHE A 110 1.03 4.01 -8.46
CA PHE A 110 1.35 5.01 -9.48
C PHE A 110 0.34 6.16 -9.48
N LEU A 111 -0.95 5.85 -9.50
CA LEU A 111 -2.01 6.87 -9.48
C LEU A 111 -1.97 7.69 -8.19
N THR A 112 -1.74 7.06 -7.05
CA THR A 112 -1.62 7.74 -5.76
C THR A 112 -0.42 8.68 -5.73
N SER A 113 0.73 8.21 -6.23
CA SER A 113 1.96 9.02 -6.31
C SER A 113 1.80 10.16 -7.31
N ALA A 114 1.21 9.91 -8.49
CA ALA A 114 0.93 10.93 -9.49
C ALA A 114 -0.05 11.98 -8.93
N ALA A 115 -1.12 11.54 -8.27
CA ALA A 115 -2.05 12.43 -7.60
C ALA A 115 -1.36 13.25 -6.51
N GLY A 116 -0.48 12.64 -5.71
CA GLY A 116 0.31 13.31 -4.69
C GLY A 116 1.22 14.40 -5.28
N VAL A 117 1.90 14.11 -6.38
CA VAL A 117 2.78 15.08 -7.06
C VAL A 117 1.96 16.21 -7.70
N LEU A 118 0.84 15.89 -8.34
CA LEU A 118 -0.03 16.89 -8.99
C LEU A 118 -0.79 17.73 -7.96
N ALA A 119 -1.28 17.10 -6.91
CA ALA A 119 -2.05 17.76 -5.86
C ALA A 119 -1.16 18.49 -4.84
N GLY A 120 0.09 18.04 -4.67
CA GLY A 120 1.03 18.63 -3.70
C GLY A 120 1.31 20.11 -3.94
N LYS A 121 1.18 20.57 -5.20
CA LYS A 121 1.35 21.99 -5.56
C LYS A 121 0.10 22.84 -5.31
N THR A 122 -1.11 22.29 -5.27
CA THR A 122 -2.32 23.11 -5.30
C THR A 122 -3.43 22.66 -4.34
N VAL A 123 -3.65 21.37 -4.16
CA VAL A 123 -4.83 20.83 -3.46
C VAL A 123 -4.49 20.27 -2.06
N LEU A 124 -3.34 19.64 -1.88
CA LEU A 124 -2.92 19.06 -0.59
C LEU A 124 -2.69 20.12 0.50
N ARG A 125 -2.42 21.37 0.12
CA ARG A 125 -2.39 22.49 1.07
C ARG A 125 -3.77 22.81 1.69
N ARG A 126 -4.86 22.30 1.11
CA ARG A 126 -6.24 22.58 1.54
C ARG A 126 -6.99 21.38 2.10
N LEU A 127 -6.53 20.16 1.86
CA LEU A 127 -7.16 18.96 2.41
C LEU A 127 -6.44 18.55 3.69
N PRO A 128 -7.11 18.53 4.84
CA PRO A 128 -6.51 18.02 6.06
C PRO A 128 -6.20 16.51 5.89
N VAL A 129 -4.98 16.12 6.20
CA VAL A 129 -4.47 14.73 6.13
C VAL A 129 -5.37 13.75 6.88
N ILE A 130 -6.07 14.23 7.91
CA ILE A 130 -7.04 13.46 8.69
C ILE A 130 -8.15 12.81 7.83
N TRP A 131 -8.60 13.48 6.78
CA TRP A 131 -9.61 12.92 5.87
C TRP A 131 -9.06 11.76 5.04
N LEU A 132 -7.78 11.84 4.65
CA LEU A 132 -7.10 10.78 3.92
C LEU A 132 -6.99 9.51 4.78
N HIS A 133 -6.57 9.67 6.04
CA HIS A 133 -6.48 8.56 7.00
C HIS A 133 -7.84 7.96 7.32
N ARG A 134 -8.87 8.79 7.49
CA ARG A 134 -10.25 8.31 7.70
C ARG A 134 -10.77 7.53 6.50
N PHE A 135 -10.54 8.03 5.30
CA PHE A 135 -10.93 7.33 4.07
C PHE A 135 -10.19 5.98 3.94
N ALA A 136 -8.88 5.97 4.14
CA ALA A 136 -8.09 4.75 4.13
C ALA A 136 -8.56 3.75 5.19
N GLY A 137 -8.83 4.22 6.40
CA GLY A 137 -9.36 3.39 7.49
C GLY A 137 -10.69 2.74 7.14
N VAL A 138 -11.62 3.49 6.55
CA VAL A 138 -12.91 2.94 6.09
C VAL A 138 -12.70 1.89 4.99
N VAL A 139 -11.82 2.15 4.02
CA VAL A 139 -11.52 1.18 2.95
C VAL A 139 -10.96 -0.11 3.54
N PHE A 140 -10.01 -0.03 4.47
CA PHE A 140 -9.46 -1.22 5.13
C PHE A 140 -10.51 -2.00 5.91
N LEU A 141 -11.43 -1.34 6.61
CA LEU A 141 -12.52 -2.00 7.31
C LEU A 141 -13.52 -2.68 6.35
N VAL A 142 -13.80 -2.06 5.21
CA VAL A 142 -14.63 -2.68 4.15
C VAL A 142 -13.94 -3.92 3.59
N LEU A 143 -12.63 -3.87 3.35
CA LEU A 143 -11.85 -5.02 2.90
C LEU A 143 -11.82 -6.13 3.96
N ALA A 144 -11.70 -5.78 5.24
CA ALA A 144 -11.78 -6.72 6.35
C ALA A 144 -13.15 -7.42 6.38
N ALA A 145 -14.24 -6.64 6.29
CA ALA A 145 -15.60 -7.18 6.24
C ALA A 145 -15.82 -8.09 5.03
N PHE A 146 -15.29 -7.72 3.87
CA PHE A 146 -15.33 -8.55 2.66
C PHE A 146 -14.55 -9.86 2.84
N ALA A 147 -13.37 -9.82 3.46
CA ALA A 147 -12.60 -11.03 3.76
C ALA A 147 -13.33 -11.97 4.72
N VAL A 148 -13.98 -11.43 5.77
CA VAL A 148 -14.82 -12.21 6.69
C VAL A 148 -16.02 -12.81 5.96
N TRP A 149 -16.69 -12.04 5.10
CA TRP A 149 -17.81 -12.54 4.32
C TRP A 149 -17.41 -13.71 3.41
N ARG A 150 -16.26 -13.59 2.73
CA ARG A 150 -15.69 -14.69 1.93
C ARG A 150 -15.35 -15.92 2.78
N LEU A 151 -14.86 -15.71 4.00
CA LEU A 151 -14.52 -16.78 4.94
C LEU A 151 -15.75 -17.57 5.35
N ILE A 152 -16.91 -16.91 5.51
CA ILE A 152 -18.18 -17.55 5.92
C ILE A 152 -18.82 -18.32 4.75
N GLN A 153 -18.59 -17.87 3.52
CA GLN A 153 -19.18 -18.50 2.32
C GLN A 153 -18.36 -19.67 1.76
N GLY A 154 -17.08 -19.74 2.10
CA GLY A 154 -16.16 -20.77 1.60
C GLY A 154 -15.99 -21.89 2.52
#